data_aecd8a046e10630f3b61f3ef796f3a28
#
_entry.id   aecd8a046e10630f3b61f3ef796f3a28
#
_cell.length_a   1.000
_cell.length_b   1.000
_cell.length_c   1.000
_cell.angle_alpha   90.00
_cell.angle_beta   90.00
_cell.angle_gamma   90.00
#
_symmetry.space_group_name_H-M   'P 1'
#
loop_
_entity.id
_entity.type
_entity.pdbx_description
1 polymer ?
#
loop_
_entity_poly.entity_id
_entity_poly.type
_entity_poly.pdbx_seq_one_letter_code
_entity_poly.pdbx_strand_id
1 'polypeptide(L)'
;LLQRRTKLSRKDAGERTKARAQGGQGKWTPPTGLPDMYIAMGQTAENVVEQEGVTREEMDRFGVRSQNLACEHQDNGFFEREITPLTLADGTVMSKDDGPRAGTNYEAVSQLKPVFRPDGTITAGNACPLNDGAAAVMVMSDTKAKQLGLKPLARIISSGVSGLNPEIMGLGPIEACRQALKRAGMTMEQIDLVEIKEAFAAQVIP
;
A
#
# COMPACT_ATOMS: atom_id res chain seq x y z
N LEU A 1 -25.98 24.36 14.33
CA LEU A 1 -26.45 23.90 13.01
C LEU A 1 -25.34 23.18 12.24
N LEU A 2 -24.12 23.73 12.21
CA LEU A 2 -22.97 23.12 11.52
C LEU A 2 -22.58 21.76 12.14
N GLN A 3 -22.54 21.65 13.47
CA GLN A 3 -22.18 20.41 14.17
C GLN A 3 -23.21 19.29 13.99
N ARG A 4 -24.51 19.61 13.85
CA ARG A 4 -25.54 18.60 13.53
C ARG A 4 -25.44 18.08 12.10
N ARG A 5 -25.16 18.95 11.11
CA ARG A 5 -24.95 18.53 9.72
C ARG A 5 -23.73 17.62 9.58
N THR A 6 -22.64 17.92 10.31
CA THR A 6 -21.41 17.11 10.27
C THR A 6 -21.61 15.72 10.89
N LYS A 7 -22.44 15.58 11.95
CA LYS A 7 -22.73 14.26 12.55
C LYS A 7 -23.64 13.40 11.66
N LEU A 8 -24.65 13.96 11.03
CA LEU A 8 -25.55 13.25 10.12
C LEU A 8 -24.80 12.75 8.87
N SER A 9 -23.95 13.59 8.28
CA SER A 9 -23.20 13.21 7.08
C SER A 9 -22.10 12.16 7.33
N ARG A 10 -21.53 12.06 8.52
CA ARG A 10 -20.61 10.98 8.89
C ARG A 10 -21.33 9.64 9.04
N LYS A 11 -22.53 9.64 9.61
CA LYS A 11 -23.34 8.45 9.72
C LYS A 11 -23.73 7.93 8.34
N ASP A 12 -24.19 8.82 7.46
CA ASP A 12 -24.57 8.48 6.09
C ASP A 12 -23.40 7.91 5.29
N ALA A 13 -22.17 8.45 5.49
CA ALA A 13 -20.95 7.95 4.87
C ALA A 13 -20.65 6.51 5.30
N GLY A 14 -20.68 6.22 6.61
CA GLY A 14 -20.45 4.87 7.12
C GLY A 14 -21.55 3.87 6.72
N GLU A 15 -22.79 4.31 6.58
CA GLU A 15 -23.89 3.46 6.09
C GLU A 15 -23.69 3.09 4.62
N ARG A 16 -23.26 4.02 3.76
CA ARG A 16 -22.90 3.72 2.35
C ARG A 16 -21.79 2.67 2.27
N THR A 17 -20.71 2.85 3.04
CA THR A 17 -19.61 1.88 3.07
C THR A 17 -20.09 0.49 3.50
N LYS A 18 -20.93 0.43 4.55
CA LYS A 18 -21.52 -0.85 5.01
C LYS A 18 -22.40 -1.51 3.95
N ALA A 19 -23.22 -0.72 3.25
CA ALA A 19 -24.03 -1.23 2.16
C ALA A 19 -23.17 -1.82 1.04
N ARG A 20 -22.10 -1.12 0.65
CA ARG A 20 -21.15 -1.62 -0.37
C ARG A 20 -20.42 -2.89 0.11
N ALA A 21 -20.08 -2.99 1.39
CA ALA A 21 -19.44 -4.18 1.96
C ALA A 21 -20.33 -5.43 1.92
N GLN A 22 -21.64 -5.28 1.75
CA GLN A 22 -22.57 -6.39 1.59
C GLN A 22 -22.63 -6.92 0.14
N GLY A 23 -21.97 -6.25 -0.82
CA GLY A 23 -21.97 -6.60 -2.24
C GLY A 23 -23.18 -6.07 -3.00
N GLY A 24 -23.25 -6.38 -4.30
CA GLY A 24 -24.37 -5.98 -5.16
C GLY A 24 -24.46 -4.49 -5.47
N GLN A 25 -23.45 -3.70 -5.14
CA GLN A 25 -23.40 -2.27 -5.44
C GLN A 25 -22.79 -2.04 -6.84
N GLY A 26 -23.28 -1.03 -7.52
CA GLY A 26 -22.68 -0.59 -8.80
C GLY A 26 -21.28 0.01 -8.62
N LYS A 27 -20.66 0.38 -9.75
CA LYS A 27 -19.33 1.04 -9.77
C LYS A 27 -19.28 2.19 -8.76
N TRP A 28 -18.15 2.30 -8.05
CA TRP A 28 -17.94 3.39 -7.10
C TRP A 28 -17.97 4.76 -7.81
N THR A 29 -18.63 5.71 -7.19
CA THR A 29 -18.66 7.11 -7.62
C THR A 29 -18.40 8.03 -6.44
N PRO A 30 -17.79 9.21 -6.67
CA PRO A 30 -17.58 10.17 -5.59
C PRO A 30 -18.91 10.53 -4.90
N PRO A 31 -18.97 10.49 -3.57
CA PRO A 31 -20.18 10.84 -2.83
C PRO A 31 -20.50 12.34 -2.94
N THR A 32 -21.78 12.68 -2.98
CA THR A 32 -22.24 14.08 -2.95
C THR A 32 -22.11 14.75 -1.59
N GLY A 33 -21.88 13.97 -0.53
CA GLY A 33 -21.67 14.42 0.85
C GLY A 33 -20.24 14.21 1.33
N LEU A 34 -20.04 14.14 2.64
CA LEU A 34 -18.73 13.79 3.21
C LEU A 34 -18.36 12.35 2.83
N PRO A 35 -17.10 12.11 2.46
CA PRO A 35 -16.59 10.75 2.27
C PRO A 35 -16.49 10.02 3.62
N ASP A 36 -16.45 8.70 3.58
CA ASP A 36 -16.19 7.90 4.75
C ASP A 36 -14.69 7.90 5.09
N MET A 37 -14.31 8.70 6.07
CA MET A 37 -12.93 8.82 6.53
C MET A 37 -12.45 7.60 7.36
N TYR A 38 -13.36 6.73 7.76
CA TYR A 38 -13.08 5.53 8.57
C TYR A 38 -13.32 4.23 7.79
N ILE A 39 -13.43 4.35 6.47
CA ILE A 39 -13.58 3.19 5.58
C ILE A 39 -12.43 2.19 5.78
N ALA A 40 -12.75 0.90 5.82
CA ALA A 40 -11.73 -0.15 5.87
C ALA A 40 -10.88 -0.16 4.60
N MET A 41 -9.56 -0.37 4.74
CA MET A 41 -8.61 -0.30 3.62
C MET A 41 -8.94 -1.26 2.48
N GLY A 42 -9.40 -2.48 2.78
CA GLY A 42 -9.84 -3.41 1.74
C GLY A 42 -11.05 -2.91 0.95
N GLN A 43 -11.94 -2.13 1.58
CA GLN A 43 -13.04 -1.49 0.85
C GLN A 43 -12.54 -0.38 -0.09
N THR A 44 -11.49 0.35 0.30
CA THR A 44 -10.86 1.32 -0.61
C THR A 44 -10.22 0.63 -1.80
N ALA A 45 -9.58 -0.52 -1.58
CA ALA A 45 -8.98 -1.31 -2.65
C ALA A 45 -10.04 -1.82 -3.66
N GLU A 46 -11.18 -2.32 -3.18
CA GLU A 46 -12.30 -2.70 -4.05
C GLU A 46 -12.84 -1.49 -4.85
N ASN A 47 -12.91 -0.30 -4.24
CA ASN A 47 -13.31 0.91 -4.97
C ASN A 47 -12.31 1.28 -6.07
N VAL A 48 -11.01 1.12 -5.82
CA VAL A 48 -9.96 1.35 -6.82
C VAL A 48 -10.08 0.35 -7.97
N VAL A 49 -10.30 -0.93 -7.67
CA VAL A 49 -10.56 -1.97 -8.68
C VAL A 49 -11.70 -1.55 -9.61
N GLU A 50 -12.82 -1.11 -9.04
CA GLU A 50 -13.98 -0.69 -9.81
C GLU A 50 -13.73 0.56 -10.65
N GLN A 51 -12.96 1.51 -10.11
CA GLN A 51 -12.66 2.76 -10.78
C GLN A 51 -11.69 2.58 -11.94
N GLU A 52 -10.59 1.87 -11.70
CA GLU A 52 -9.49 1.70 -12.65
C GLU A 52 -9.65 0.47 -13.57
N GLY A 53 -10.60 -0.41 -13.25
CA GLY A 53 -10.86 -1.61 -14.07
C GLY A 53 -9.78 -2.68 -13.93
N VAL A 54 -9.08 -2.74 -12.80
CA VAL A 54 -8.06 -3.75 -12.52
C VAL A 54 -8.73 -5.12 -12.38
N THR A 55 -8.20 -6.12 -13.07
CA THR A 55 -8.76 -7.46 -13.03
C THR A 55 -8.23 -8.28 -11.85
N ARG A 56 -9.01 -9.26 -11.41
CA ARG A 56 -8.59 -10.23 -10.40
C ARG A 56 -7.32 -10.98 -10.83
N GLU A 57 -7.22 -11.33 -12.10
CA GLU A 57 -6.06 -12.04 -12.64
C GLU A 57 -4.78 -11.20 -12.55
N GLU A 58 -4.83 -9.94 -12.95
CA GLU A 58 -3.68 -9.03 -12.85
C GLU A 58 -3.19 -8.91 -11.40
N MET A 59 -4.12 -8.74 -10.45
CA MET A 59 -3.79 -8.64 -9.03
C MET A 59 -3.18 -9.93 -8.47
N ASP A 60 -3.74 -11.09 -8.82
CA ASP A 60 -3.23 -12.37 -8.35
C ASP A 60 -1.83 -12.68 -8.93
N ARG A 61 -1.60 -12.40 -10.21
CA ARG A 61 -0.27 -12.52 -10.84
C ARG A 61 0.74 -11.58 -10.20
N PHE A 62 0.34 -10.36 -9.87
CA PHE A 62 1.18 -9.41 -9.13
C PHE A 62 1.55 -9.97 -7.74
N GLY A 63 0.58 -10.46 -6.99
CA GLY A 63 0.80 -11.05 -5.67
C GLY A 63 1.74 -12.27 -5.70
N VAL A 64 1.57 -13.16 -6.69
CA VAL A 64 2.46 -14.31 -6.92
C VAL A 64 3.89 -13.85 -7.20
N ARG A 65 4.06 -12.85 -8.09
CA ARG A 65 5.37 -12.27 -8.38
C ARG A 65 6.03 -11.69 -7.12
N SER A 66 5.28 -10.90 -6.34
CA SER A 66 5.78 -10.29 -5.11
C SER A 66 6.25 -11.33 -4.10
N GLN A 67 5.46 -12.38 -3.86
CA GLN A 67 5.84 -13.48 -2.97
C GLN A 67 7.09 -14.22 -3.42
N ASN A 68 7.19 -14.55 -4.71
CA ASN A 68 8.33 -15.29 -5.24
C ASN A 68 9.62 -14.46 -5.17
N LEU A 69 9.57 -13.15 -5.47
CA LEU A 69 10.72 -12.27 -5.33
C LEU A 69 11.13 -12.11 -3.86
N ALA A 70 10.18 -11.99 -2.93
CA ALA A 70 10.49 -11.91 -1.51
C ALA A 70 11.20 -13.17 -1.02
N CYS A 71 10.74 -14.37 -1.41
CA CYS A 71 11.39 -15.64 -1.09
C CYS A 71 12.80 -15.72 -1.69
N GLU A 72 12.96 -15.38 -2.97
CA GLU A 72 14.26 -15.35 -3.64
C GLU A 72 15.27 -14.46 -2.92
N HIS A 73 14.85 -13.26 -2.53
CA HIS A 73 15.71 -12.31 -1.82
C HIS A 73 15.96 -12.66 -0.36
N GLN A 74 15.06 -13.41 0.24
CA GLN A 74 15.28 -14.00 1.55
C GLN A 74 16.34 -15.11 1.48
N ASP A 75 16.25 -15.97 0.47
CA ASP A 75 17.16 -17.11 0.27
C ASP A 75 18.57 -16.69 -0.14
N ASN A 76 18.72 -15.61 -0.90
CA ASN A 76 20.01 -15.09 -1.34
C ASN A 76 20.71 -14.17 -0.32
N GLY A 77 20.12 -13.99 0.88
CA GLY A 77 20.69 -13.20 1.98
C GLY A 77 20.56 -11.69 1.80
N PHE A 78 19.74 -11.22 0.84
CA PHE A 78 19.55 -9.78 0.65
C PHE A 78 19.00 -9.11 1.92
N PHE A 79 17.96 -9.68 2.51
CA PHE A 79 17.31 -9.10 3.69
C PHE A 79 18.13 -9.22 4.97
N GLU A 80 19.07 -10.14 5.06
CA GLU A 80 19.99 -10.25 6.20
C GLU A 80 20.83 -8.99 6.40
N ARG A 81 21.03 -8.20 5.35
CA ARG A 81 21.77 -6.93 5.40
C ARG A 81 20.93 -5.77 5.94
N GLU A 82 19.62 -5.91 5.92
CA GLU A 82 18.66 -4.85 6.29
C GLU A 82 18.02 -5.11 7.65
N ILE A 83 17.76 -6.38 7.97
CA ILE A 83 17.08 -6.77 9.19
C ILE A 83 18.03 -6.67 10.39
N THR A 84 17.62 -5.91 11.40
CA THR A 84 18.25 -5.90 12.71
C THR A 84 17.55 -6.92 13.59
N PRO A 85 18.21 -8.03 14.00
CA PRO A 85 17.59 -9.03 14.85
C PRO A 85 17.09 -8.46 16.19
N LEU A 86 15.92 -8.89 16.62
CA LEU A 86 15.31 -8.50 17.89
C LEU A 86 15.21 -9.72 18.81
N THR A 87 15.64 -9.57 20.05
CA THR A 87 15.43 -10.58 21.09
C THR A 87 14.16 -10.25 21.86
N LEU A 88 13.18 -11.13 21.80
CA LEU A 88 11.91 -11.01 22.52
C LEU A 88 12.08 -11.30 24.02
N ALA A 89 11.07 -10.99 24.82
CA ALA A 89 11.11 -11.16 26.27
C ALA A 89 11.30 -12.62 26.72
N ASP A 90 10.89 -13.58 25.90
CA ASP A 90 11.07 -15.01 26.13
C ASP A 90 12.43 -15.57 25.66
N GLY A 91 13.31 -14.70 25.15
CA GLY A 91 14.62 -15.06 24.60
C GLY A 91 14.60 -15.48 23.13
N THR A 92 13.46 -15.53 22.47
CA THR A 92 13.35 -15.82 21.04
C THR A 92 14.00 -14.71 20.22
N VAL A 93 14.83 -15.08 19.24
CA VAL A 93 15.47 -14.11 18.31
C VAL A 93 14.69 -14.09 16.99
N MET A 94 14.10 -12.95 16.69
CA MET A 94 13.47 -12.67 15.40
C MET A 94 14.51 -12.04 14.47
N SER A 95 14.92 -12.76 13.43
CA SER A 95 16.00 -12.36 12.52
C SER A 95 15.57 -12.37 11.04
N LYS A 96 14.34 -12.75 10.75
CA LYS A 96 13.77 -12.74 9.39
C LYS A 96 12.28 -12.57 9.42
N ASP A 97 11.73 -12.08 8.30
CA ASP A 97 10.29 -12.03 8.09
C ASP A 97 9.70 -13.43 7.90
N ASP A 98 8.55 -13.67 8.49
CA ASP A 98 7.80 -14.93 8.42
C ASP A 98 6.61 -14.88 7.43
N GLY A 99 6.37 -13.72 6.81
CA GLY A 99 5.30 -13.51 5.85
C GLY A 99 5.50 -14.13 4.47
N PRO A 100 6.73 -14.15 3.88
CA PRO A 100 6.96 -14.72 2.56
C PRO A 100 6.63 -16.23 2.50
N ARG A 101 5.94 -16.64 1.43
CA ARG A 101 5.44 -18.03 1.26
C ARG A 101 6.04 -18.65 0.02
N ALA A 102 7.05 -19.50 0.21
CA ALA A 102 7.67 -20.25 -0.87
C ALA A 102 6.67 -21.13 -1.62
N GLY A 103 6.83 -21.25 -2.95
CA GLY A 103 5.96 -22.05 -3.79
C GLY A 103 4.59 -21.43 -4.12
N THR A 104 4.40 -20.16 -3.79
CA THR A 104 3.19 -19.44 -4.18
C THR A 104 3.04 -19.43 -5.70
N ASN A 105 1.89 -19.87 -6.20
CA ASN A 105 1.59 -19.96 -7.64
C ASN A 105 0.18 -19.43 -7.94
N TYR A 106 -0.06 -19.12 -9.23
CA TYR A 106 -1.31 -18.54 -9.68
C TYR A 106 -2.51 -19.47 -9.49
N GLU A 107 -2.32 -20.76 -9.73
CA GLU A 107 -3.39 -21.77 -9.63
C GLU A 107 -4.00 -21.80 -8.22
N ALA A 108 -3.16 -21.75 -7.20
CA ALA A 108 -3.61 -21.71 -5.80
C ALA A 108 -4.21 -20.35 -5.42
N VAL A 109 -3.56 -19.24 -5.82
CA VAL A 109 -4.00 -17.88 -5.45
C VAL A 109 -5.34 -17.56 -6.11
N SER A 110 -5.57 -17.94 -7.35
CA SER A 110 -6.82 -17.71 -8.08
C SER A 110 -8.05 -18.34 -7.42
N GLN A 111 -7.88 -19.38 -6.59
CA GLN A 111 -8.96 -20.05 -5.86
C GLN A 111 -9.31 -19.37 -4.53
N LEU A 112 -8.56 -18.37 -4.10
CA LEU A 112 -8.83 -17.67 -2.86
C LEU A 112 -10.13 -16.85 -2.93
N LYS A 113 -10.90 -16.91 -1.85
CA LYS A 113 -12.18 -16.17 -1.75
C LYS A 113 -11.93 -14.70 -1.44
N PRO A 114 -12.78 -13.80 -1.94
CA PRO A 114 -12.80 -12.41 -1.54
C PRO A 114 -12.96 -12.23 -0.03
N VAL A 115 -12.27 -11.22 0.53
CA VAL A 115 -12.25 -10.99 1.99
C VAL A 115 -13.18 -9.85 2.40
N PHE A 116 -13.33 -8.83 1.55
CA PHE A 116 -13.98 -7.58 1.95
C PHE A 116 -15.42 -7.41 1.42
N ARG A 117 -15.75 -8.09 0.32
CA ARG A 117 -17.11 -8.14 -0.27
C ARG A 117 -17.40 -9.54 -0.77
N PRO A 118 -18.66 -9.99 -0.72
CA PRO A 118 -19.03 -11.32 -1.25
C PRO A 118 -18.74 -11.47 -2.75
N ASP A 119 -18.92 -10.40 -3.52
CA ASP A 119 -18.68 -10.27 -4.96
C ASP A 119 -17.38 -9.48 -5.27
N GLY A 120 -16.49 -9.34 -4.27
CA GLY A 120 -15.24 -8.61 -4.42
C GLY A 120 -14.14 -9.40 -5.11
N THR A 121 -12.98 -8.74 -5.23
CA THR A 121 -11.79 -9.28 -5.91
C THR A 121 -10.55 -9.28 -5.04
N ILE A 122 -10.59 -8.58 -3.90
CA ILE A 122 -9.47 -8.50 -2.96
C ILE A 122 -9.43 -9.73 -2.07
N THR A 123 -8.30 -10.43 -2.08
CA THR A 123 -8.06 -11.67 -1.35
C THR A 123 -6.77 -11.61 -0.54
N ALA A 124 -6.51 -12.61 0.27
CA ALA A 124 -5.24 -12.76 0.97
C ALA A 124 -4.02 -12.94 0.04
N GLY A 125 -4.24 -13.27 -1.24
CA GLY A 125 -3.17 -13.45 -2.23
C GLY A 125 -2.77 -12.17 -2.96
N ASN A 126 -3.60 -11.11 -2.90
CA ASN A 126 -3.37 -9.85 -3.58
C ASN A 126 -3.42 -8.62 -2.66
N ALA A 127 -3.33 -8.86 -1.35
CA ALA A 127 -3.26 -7.87 -0.29
C ALA A 127 -2.10 -8.20 0.66
N CYS A 128 -1.44 -7.18 1.22
CA CYS A 128 -0.44 -7.39 2.25
C CYS A 128 -1.09 -7.86 3.57
N PRO A 129 -0.40 -8.69 4.37
CA PRO A 129 -0.86 -9.01 5.72
C PRO A 129 -0.70 -7.81 6.67
N LEU A 130 -1.28 -7.93 7.87
CA LEU A 130 -1.03 -7.00 8.97
C LEU A 130 0.24 -7.47 9.70
N ASN A 131 1.30 -6.70 9.58
CA ASN A 131 2.59 -7.01 10.20
C ASN A 131 3.04 -5.84 11.07
N ASP A 132 3.75 -6.17 12.15
CA ASP A 132 4.50 -5.19 12.91
C ASP A 132 5.86 -4.94 12.23
N GLY A 133 6.31 -3.71 12.25
CA GLY A 133 7.58 -3.34 11.66
C GLY A 133 8.06 -1.97 12.14
N ALA A 134 9.37 -1.80 12.16
CA ALA A 134 9.99 -0.51 12.47
C ALA A 134 11.20 -0.28 11.58
N ALA A 135 11.35 0.96 11.11
CA ALA A 135 12.53 1.40 10.38
C ALA A 135 12.93 2.79 10.85
N ALA A 136 14.22 3.08 10.84
CA ALA A 136 14.72 4.39 11.20
C ALA A 136 15.77 4.88 10.19
N VAL A 137 15.66 6.13 9.79
CA VAL A 137 16.65 6.80 8.94
C VAL A 137 17.07 8.11 9.57
N MET A 138 18.35 8.46 9.42
CA MET A 138 18.86 9.74 9.85
C MET A 138 18.87 10.71 8.67
N VAL A 139 18.13 11.81 8.79
CA VAL A 139 18.08 12.88 7.78
C VAL A 139 18.82 14.09 8.29
N MET A 140 19.73 14.64 7.50
CA MET A 140 20.51 15.83 7.84
C MET A 140 20.93 16.59 6.58
N SER A 141 21.44 17.81 6.76
CA SER A 141 22.07 18.55 5.67
C SER A 141 23.39 17.91 5.23
N ASP A 142 23.77 18.09 3.96
CA ASP A 142 25.07 17.65 3.44
C ASP A 142 26.24 18.27 4.18
N THR A 143 26.11 19.54 4.60
CA THR A 143 27.09 20.24 5.44
C THR A 143 27.27 19.51 6.78
N LYS A 144 26.18 19.11 7.43
CA LYS A 144 26.26 18.38 8.69
C LYS A 144 26.87 16.99 8.53
N ALA A 145 26.52 16.28 7.47
CA ALA A 145 27.11 14.98 7.16
C ALA A 145 28.64 15.09 6.99
N LYS A 146 29.11 16.10 6.24
CA LYS A 146 30.55 16.38 6.07
C LYS A 146 31.25 16.70 7.39
N GLN A 147 30.65 17.54 8.24
CA GLN A 147 31.19 17.88 9.57
C GLN A 147 31.36 16.66 10.46
N LEU A 148 30.45 15.69 10.36
CA LEU A 148 30.48 14.45 11.15
C LEU A 148 31.27 13.32 10.48
N GLY A 149 31.88 13.54 9.30
CA GLY A 149 32.59 12.51 8.56
C GLY A 149 31.70 11.38 8.04
N LEU A 150 30.40 11.60 7.92
CA LEU A 150 29.44 10.60 7.48
C LEU A 150 29.31 10.59 5.96
N LYS A 151 29.26 9.39 5.38
CA LYS A 151 28.96 9.16 3.97
C LYS A 151 27.44 9.04 3.79
N PRO A 152 26.79 9.98 3.06
CA PRO A 152 25.35 9.86 2.76
C PRO A 152 25.06 8.61 1.95
N LEU A 153 23.95 7.92 2.27
CA LEU A 153 23.45 6.79 1.48
C LEU A 153 22.70 7.27 0.24
N ALA A 154 21.95 8.38 0.39
CA ALA A 154 21.18 8.99 -0.69
C ALA A 154 21.01 10.50 -0.45
N ARG A 155 20.52 11.19 -1.46
CA ARG A 155 20.08 12.58 -1.40
C ARG A 155 18.59 12.65 -1.71
N ILE A 156 17.81 13.34 -0.89
CA ILE A 156 16.42 13.66 -1.19
C ILE A 156 16.43 14.81 -2.22
N ILE A 157 15.97 14.55 -3.42
CA ILE A 157 15.92 15.54 -4.50
C ILE A 157 14.64 16.38 -4.40
N SER A 158 13.50 15.70 -4.23
CA SER A 158 12.20 16.37 -4.12
C SER A 158 11.22 15.49 -3.33
N SER A 159 10.06 16.06 -3.05
CA SER A 159 8.94 15.34 -2.46
C SER A 159 7.62 15.79 -3.07
N GLY A 160 6.61 14.94 -3.03
CA GLY A 160 5.25 15.25 -3.46
C GLY A 160 4.24 14.70 -2.45
N VAL A 161 3.15 15.44 -2.27
CA VAL A 161 2.03 15.05 -1.40
C VAL A 161 0.74 15.37 -2.13
N SER A 162 -0.17 14.41 -2.19
CA SER A 162 -1.49 14.60 -2.77
C SER A 162 -2.58 14.37 -1.74
N GLY A 163 -3.72 15.01 -1.92
CA GLY A 163 -4.95 14.75 -1.18
C GLY A 163 -6.05 14.37 -2.14
N LEU A 164 -6.77 13.31 -1.86
CA LEU A 164 -7.95 12.89 -2.61
C LEU A 164 -9.00 12.28 -1.70
N ASN A 165 -10.11 11.83 -2.28
CA ASN A 165 -11.17 11.19 -1.53
C ASN A 165 -10.63 9.93 -0.78
N PRO A 166 -10.78 9.83 0.55
CA PRO A 166 -10.29 8.70 1.33
C PRO A 166 -10.84 7.35 0.88
N GLU A 167 -12.02 7.31 0.26
CA GLU A 167 -12.62 6.06 -0.24
C GLU A 167 -11.87 5.44 -1.43
N ILE A 168 -10.93 6.18 -2.03
CA ILE A 168 -10.03 5.75 -3.12
C ILE A 168 -8.57 6.15 -2.84
N MET A 169 -8.19 6.22 -1.58
CA MET A 169 -6.87 6.71 -1.17
C MET A 169 -5.69 6.00 -1.85
N GLY A 170 -5.88 4.77 -2.31
CA GLY A 170 -4.86 4.00 -3.02
C GLY A 170 -4.32 4.67 -4.28
N LEU A 171 -5.06 5.60 -4.89
CA LEU A 171 -4.61 6.39 -6.04
C LEU A 171 -3.79 7.64 -5.67
N GLY A 172 -3.59 7.90 -4.37
CA GLY A 172 -2.81 9.04 -3.87
C GLY A 172 -1.39 9.14 -4.43
N PRO A 173 -0.63 8.04 -4.54
CA PRO A 173 0.74 8.06 -5.07
C PRO A 173 0.86 8.64 -6.49
N ILE A 174 -0.13 8.47 -7.34
CA ILE A 174 -0.10 8.94 -8.75
C ILE A 174 0.20 10.44 -8.81
N GLU A 175 -0.62 11.26 -8.17
CA GLU A 175 -0.44 12.72 -8.20
C GLU A 175 0.76 13.15 -7.33
N ALA A 176 1.04 12.45 -6.23
CA ALA A 176 2.21 12.73 -5.40
C ALA A 176 3.53 12.52 -6.19
N CYS A 177 3.63 11.43 -6.96
CA CYS A 177 4.78 11.16 -7.84
C CYS A 177 4.90 12.21 -8.95
N ARG A 178 3.78 12.58 -9.60
CA ARG A 178 3.79 13.66 -10.61
C ARG A 178 4.32 14.98 -10.05
N GLN A 179 3.92 15.34 -8.83
CA GLN A 179 4.43 16.55 -8.17
C GLN A 179 5.91 16.45 -7.83
N ALA A 180 6.38 15.29 -7.33
CA ALA A 180 7.79 15.07 -7.01
C ALA A 180 8.65 15.19 -8.27
N LEU A 181 8.28 14.51 -9.35
CA LEU A 181 8.98 14.58 -10.64
C LEU A 181 9.00 16.00 -11.20
N LYS A 182 7.86 16.69 -11.20
CA LYS A 182 7.78 18.09 -11.66
C LYS A 182 8.71 19.01 -10.86
N ARG A 183 8.77 18.87 -9.54
CA ARG A 183 9.64 19.68 -8.67
C ARG A 183 11.12 19.35 -8.89
N ALA A 184 11.44 18.10 -9.22
CA ALA A 184 12.79 17.68 -9.55
C ALA A 184 13.22 18.10 -10.98
N GLY A 185 12.28 18.51 -11.84
CA GLY A 185 12.52 18.72 -13.27
C GLY A 185 12.85 17.42 -14.02
N MET A 186 12.30 16.29 -13.56
CA MET A 186 12.55 14.95 -14.07
C MET A 186 11.29 14.34 -14.71
N THR A 187 11.51 13.35 -15.57
CA THR A 187 10.46 12.51 -16.13
C THR A 187 10.54 11.09 -15.54
N MET A 188 9.52 10.27 -15.75
CA MET A 188 9.49 8.89 -15.23
C MET A 188 10.57 8.01 -15.87
N GLU A 189 10.89 8.24 -17.13
CA GLU A 189 11.94 7.51 -17.88
C GLU A 189 13.36 7.72 -17.31
N GLN A 190 13.55 8.76 -16.49
CA GLN A 190 14.81 9.04 -15.82
C GLN A 190 14.91 8.39 -14.43
N ILE A 191 13.91 7.59 -14.04
CA ILE A 191 13.87 6.89 -12.75
C ILE A 191 14.28 5.44 -12.97
N ASP A 192 15.39 5.04 -12.37
CA ASP A 192 15.93 3.69 -12.50
C ASP A 192 15.27 2.68 -11.58
N LEU A 193 14.77 3.13 -10.41
CA LEU A 193 14.18 2.26 -9.38
C LEU A 193 12.98 2.94 -8.73
N VAL A 194 11.91 2.17 -8.58
CA VAL A 194 10.70 2.58 -7.85
C VAL A 194 10.46 1.62 -6.71
N GLU A 195 10.37 2.16 -5.49
CA GLU A 195 9.92 1.44 -4.31
C GLU A 195 8.52 1.91 -3.92
N ILE A 196 7.58 0.99 -3.84
CA ILE A 196 6.20 1.28 -3.50
C ILE A 196 5.68 0.32 -2.43
N LYS A 197 4.95 0.84 -1.44
CA LYS A 197 4.28 -0.01 -0.45
C LYS A 197 3.14 -0.79 -1.11
N GLU A 198 3.31 -2.10 -1.21
CA GLU A 198 2.37 -3.03 -1.85
C GLU A 198 1.20 -3.40 -0.91
N ALA A 199 0.44 -2.40 -0.42
CA ALA A 199 -0.68 -2.67 0.47
C ALA A 199 -1.77 -3.54 -0.20
N PHE A 200 -2.05 -3.28 -1.47
CA PHE A 200 -2.94 -4.07 -2.33
C PHE A 200 -2.42 -4.01 -3.77
N ALA A 201 -2.43 -5.13 -4.47
CA ALA A 201 -2.11 -5.14 -5.90
C ALA A 201 -3.01 -4.17 -6.70
N ALA A 202 -4.28 -4.06 -6.30
CA ALA A 202 -5.24 -3.10 -6.84
C ALA A 202 -4.76 -1.64 -6.84
N GLN A 203 -3.93 -1.27 -5.89
CA GLN A 203 -3.41 0.09 -5.72
C GLN A 203 -2.09 0.31 -6.44
N VAL A 204 -1.33 -0.76 -6.67
CA VAL A 204 0.01 -0.69 -7.28
C VAL A 204 -0.08 -0.73 -8.81
N ILE A 205 -1.02 -1.50 -9.36
CA ILE A 205 -1.14 -1.73 -10.80
C ILE A 205 -1.49 -0.46 -11.58
N PRO A 206 -2.46 0.41 -11.16
CA PRO A 206 -2.73 1.66 -11.86
C PRO A 206 -1.59 2.67 -11.82
#